data_2d18d32a400ae972341f01c54aa6859f
#
_entry.id   2d18d32a400ae972341f01c54aa6859f
#
_cell.length_a   1.000
_cell.length_b   1.000
_cell.length_c   1.000
_cell.angle_alpha   90.00
_cell.angle_beta   90.00
_cell.angle_gamma   90.00
#
_symmetry.space_group_name_H-M   'P 1'
#
loop_
_entity.id
_entity.type
_entity.pdbx_description
1 polymer ?
#
loop_
_entity_poly.entity_id
_entity_poly.type
_entity_poly.pdbx_seq_one_letter_code
_entity_poly.pdbx_strand_id
1 'polypeptide(L)'
;FIPGFEEGVVGMKREESKDIELTFPEDYMAKDLAGQKVVFNVTVHDIKKRVIPELDEEFFKDLDMEGVSNKEELEKVVEEEIKAQKEREADNKFIEDLLEKASKNMKVEIDEEIIDAETDRMYKNFIEKLKMQGVTEELYFAYSGAKKEDIMKDMKKEAEKRVAYRYLLEAIVKAEEITISDKDAKDEVKKMADMYKMTEEDIMKELGSLEVVKYDLAMQK
;
A
#
# COMPACT_ATOMS: atom_id res chain seq x y z
N PHE A 1 10.52 -20.53 13.19
CA PHE A 1 11.22 -21.78 13.57
C PHE A 1 10.19 -22.84 13.97
N ILE A 2 10.64 -24.11 14.06
CA ILE A 2 9.77 -25.19 14.54
C ILE A 2 9.59 -25.12 16.06
N PRO A 3 8.45 -25.57 16.61
CA PRO A 3 8.19 -25.52 18.05
C PRO A 3 9.30 -26.22 18.87
N GLY A 4 9.72 -25.57 19.95
CA GLY A 4 10.80 -26.07 20.84
C GLY A 4 12.20 -25.62 20.46
N PHE A 5 12.42 -25.06 19.25
CA PHE A 5 13.76 -24.59 18.84
C PHE A 5 14.20 -23.36 19.65
N GLU A 6 13.32 -22.40 19.80
CA GLU A 6 13.63 -21.16 20.53
C GLU A 6 13.84 -21.45 22.02
N GLU A 7 13.01 -22.33 22.61
CA GLU A 7 13.19 -22.78 23.99
C GLU A 7 14.50 -23.55 24.19
N GLY A 8 14.91 -24.32 23.18
CA GLY A 8 16.17 -25.07 23.18
C GLY A 8 17.41 -24.20 23.26
N VAL A 9 17.38 -22.97 22.69
CA VAL A 9 18.51 -22.04 22.71
C VAL A 9 18.50 -21.09 23.91
N VAL A 10 17.42 -21.03 24.66
CA VAL A 10 17.32 -20.19 25.87
C VAL A 10 18.37 -20.62 26.89
N GLY A 11 19.12 -19.63 27.39
CA GLY A 11 20.20 -19.82 28.38
C GLY A 11 21.55 -20.15 27.80
N MET A 12 21.68 -20.37 26.48
CA MET A 12 22.99 -20.56 25.83
C MET A 12 23.81 -19.28 25.89
N LYS A 13 25.13 -19.44 25.95
CA LYS A 13 26.11 -18.34 25.94
C LYS A 13 26.68 -18.14 24.54
N ARG A 14 27.32 -17.00 24.33
CA ARG A 14 28.07 -16.72 23.10
C ARG A 14 29.15 -17.79 22.89
N GLU A 15 29.28 -18.25 21.63
CA GLU A 15 30.18 -19.32 21.19
C GLU A 15 29.87 -20.71 21.81
N GLU A 16 28.73 -20.86 22.46
CA GLU A 16 28.27 -22.15 22.95
C GLU A 16 27.56 -22.94 21.84
N SER A 17 27.89 -24.25 21.79
CA SER A 17 27.21 -25.17 20.87
C SER A 17 26.40 -26.20 21.66
N LYS A 18 25.20 -26.52 21.17
CA LYS A 18 24.31 -27.47 21.79
C LYS A 18 23.51 -28.21 20.72
N ASP A 19 23.31 -29.51 20.98
CA ASP A 19 22.42 -30.31 20.18
C ASP A 19 20.98 -30.19 20.73
N ILE A 20 20.03 -29.84 19.87
CA ILE A 20 18.62 -29.67 20.21
C ILE A 20 17.82 -30.72 19.43
N GLU A 21 17.24 -31.68 20.14
CA GLU A 21 16.39 -32.71 19.54
C GLU A 21 14.95 -32.18 19.40
N LEU A 22 14.43 -32.17 18.18
CA LEU A 22 13.09 -31.66 17.86
C LEU A 22 12.37 -32.61 16.90
N THR A 23 11.08 -32.41 16.77
CA THR A 23 10.25 -33.08 15.76
C THR A 23 9.56 -32.06 14.90
N PHE A 24 9.67 -32.19 13.59
CA PHE A 24 8.94 -31.32 12.67
C PHE A 24 7.43 -31.51 12.84
N PRO A 25 6.61 -30.43 12.80
CA PRO A 25 5.18 -30.54 12.79
C PRO A 25 4.66 -31.43 11.63
N GLU A 26 3.53 -32.08 11.82
CA GLU A 26 2.94 -32.94 10.78
C GLU A 26 2.45 -32.14 9.55
N ASP A 27 2.15 -30.85 9.73
CA ASP A 27 1.71 -29.89 8.73
C ASP A 27 2.87 -29.05 8.14
N TYR A 28 4.13 -29.48 8.37
CA TYR A 28 5.28 -28.74 7.87
C TYR A 28 5.30 -28.66 6.36
N MET A 29 5.67 -27.50 5.81
CA MET A 29 5.60 -27.22 4.35
C MET A 29 6.40 -28.22 3.50
N ALA A 30 7.55 -28.67 3.98
CA ALA A 30 8.35 -29.72 3.34
C ALA A 30 7.81 -31.11 3.81
N LYS A 31 7.02 -31.75 2.97
CA LYS A 31 6.38 -33.04 3.26
C LYS A 31 7.35 -34.15 3.64
N ASP A 32 8.56 -34.08 3.11
CA ASP A 32 9.63 -35.07 3.37
C ASP A 32 10.19 -34.95 4.79
N LEU A 33 9.96 -33.84 5.47
CA LEU A 33 10.43 -33.56 6.83
C LEU A 33 9.31 -33.62 7.87
N ALA A 34 8.06 -33.54 7.44
CA ALA A 34 6.89 -33.54 8.32
C ALA A 34 6.87 -34.77 9.24
N GLY A 35 6.73 -34.54 10.56
CA GLY A 35 6.70 -35.59 11.58
C GLY A 35 8.05 -36.25 11.88
N GLN A 36 9.15 -35.89 11.19
CA GLN A 36 10.45 -36.50 11.42
C GLN A 36 11.16 -35.90 12.64
N LYS A 37 11.87 -36.75 13.37
CA LYS A 37 12.79 -36.33 14.43
C LYS A 37 14.09 -35.85 13.83
N VAL A 38 14.62 -34.75 14.35
CA VAL A 38 15.83 -34.11 13.89
C VAL A 38 16.64 -33.63 15.08
N VAL A 39 17.95 -33.63 14.93
CA VAL A 39 18.88 -33.01 15.89
C VAL A 39 19.50 -31.80 15.22
N PHE A 40 19.27 -30.62 15.79
CA PHE A 40 19.90 -29.39 15.37
C PHE A 40 21.17 -29.14 16.18
N ASN A 41 22.31 -29.16 15.54
CA ASN A 41 23.55 -28.68 16.16
C ASN A 41 23.59 -27.15 16.02
N VAL A 42 23.36 -26.43 17.11
CA VAL A 42 23.22 -24.96 17.14
C VAL A 42 24.41 -24.35 17.84
N THR A 43 25.05 -23.39 17.20
CA THR A 43 26.12 -22.58 17.79
C THR A 43 25.66 -21.13 17.86
N VAL A 44 25.72 -20.52 19.04
CA VAL A 44 25.33 -19.11 19.24
C VAL A 44 26.54 -18.22 18.99
N HIS A 45 26.62 -17.57 17.85
CA HIS A 45 27.71 -16.66 17.51
C HIS A 45 27.65 -15.30 18.21
N ASP A 46 26.41 -14.76 18.35
CA ASP A 46 26.21 -13.46 18.99
C ASP A 46 24.86 -13.40 19.70
N ILE A 47 24.81 -12.63 20.78
CA ILE A 47 23.58 -12.38 21.52
C ILE A 47 23.33 -10.87 21.53
N LYS A 48 22.29 -10.43 20.83
CA LYS A 48 21.89 -9.01 20.76
C LYS A 48 20.63 -8.79 21.59
N LYS A 49 20.68 -7.80 22.45
CA LYS A 49 19.51 -7.33 23.20
C LYS A 49 18.97 -6.07 22.52
N ARG A 50 17.67 -6.07 22.24
CA ARG A 50 17.00 -4.84 21.81
C ARG A 50 16.92 -3.90 23.02
N VAL A 51 17.59 -2.76 22.94
CA VAL A 51 17.49 -1.68 23.92
C VAL A 51 16.61 -0.60 23.32
N ILE A 52 15.51 -0.29 23.99
CA ILE A 52 14.66 0.86 23.63
C ILE A 52 15.30 2.07 24.31
N PRO A 53 15.71 3.10 23.55
CA PRO A 53 16.27 4.30 24.14
C PRO A 53 15.23 5.03 25.01
N GLU A 54 15.67 5.76 26.01
CA GLU A 54 14.83 6.70 26.73
C GLU A 54 14.53 7.91 25.83
N LEU A 55 13.38 8.55 26.04
CA LEU A 55 13.01 9.75 25.29
C LEU A 55 13.70 10.97 25.92
N ASP A 56 15.01 11.01 25.77
CA ASP A 56 15.89 12.06 26.29
C ASP A 56 16.31 13.05 25.18
N GLU A 57 17.10 14.04 25.52
CA GLU A 57 17.57 15.05 24.55
C GLU A 57 18.41 14.44 23.40
N GLU A 58 19.15 13.36 23.65
CA GLU A 58 19.96 12.69 22.65
C GLU A 58 19.03 11.98 21.62
N PHE A 59 17.99 11.30 22.13
CA PHE A 59 16.96 10.68 21.28
C PHE A 59 16.31 11.69 20.34
N PHE A 60 15.90 12.87 20.83
CA PHE A 60 15.25 13.88 19.98
C PHE A 60 16.19 14.54 18.98
N LYS A 61 17.50 14.64 19.32
CA LYS A 61 18.52 15.08 18.34
C LYS A 61 18.72 14.05 17.22
N ASP A 62 18.77 12.75 17.59
CA ASP A 62 18.95 11.66 16.62
C ASP A 62 17.69 11.45 15.75
N LEU A 63 16.51 11.76 16.28
CA LEU A 63 15.24 11.71 15.55
C LEU A 63 15.17 12.72 14.40
N ASP A 64 15.88 13.86 14.54
CA ASP A 64 16.02 14.92 13.54
C ASP A 64 14.68 15.36 12.86
N MET A 65 13.60 15.39 13.67
CA MET A 65 12.30 15.86 13.23
C MET A 65 12.16 17.37 13.50
N GLU A 66 11.87 18.14 12.46
CA GLU A 66 11.67 19.58 12.58
C GLU A 66 10.52 19.91 13.52
N GLY A 67 10.78 20.75 14.52
CA GLY A 67 9.79 21.16 15.51
C GLY A 67 9.51 20.14 16.63
N VAL A 68 10.31 19.06 16.73
CA VAL A 68 10.19 18.03 17.78
C VAL A 68 11.47 17.96 18.59
N SER A 69 11.42 18.44 19.83
CA SER A 69 12.55 18.46 20.76
C SER A 69 12.29 17.77 22.10
N ASN A 70 11.05 17.35 22.33
CA ASN A 70 10.63 16.70 23.56
C ASN A 70 9.45 15.75 23.31
N LYS A 71 9.08 14.99 24.33
CA LYS A 71 8.04 13.96 24.26
C LYS A 71 6.66 14.55 23.93
N GLU A 72 6.30 15.69 24.52
CA GLU A 72 5.00 16.33 24.32
C GLU A 72 4.84 16.80 22.88
N GLU A 73 5.89 17.33 22.26
CA GLU A 73 5.89 17.73 20.85
C GLU A 73 5.80 16.51 19.92
N LEU A 74 6.52 15.43 20.23
CA LEU A 74 6.41 14.18 19.49
C LEU A 74 4.99 13.60 19.57
N GLU A 75 4.43 13.50 20.77
CA GLU A 75 3.06 13.00 20.98
C GLU A 75 2.04 13.82 20.17
N LYS A 76 2.19 15.14 20.15
CA LYS A 76 1.31 16.02 19.37
C LYS A 76 1.40 15.79 17.87
N VAL A 77 2.61 15.67 17.33
CA VAL A 77 2.81 15.38 15.90
C VAL A 77 2.22 14.04 15.54
N VAL A 78 2.48 12.99 16.34
CA VAL A 78 1.93 11.64 16.11
C VAL A 78 0.39 11.64 16.22
N GLU A 79 -0.18 12.39 17.18
CA GLU A 79 -1.64 12.53 17.30
C GLU A 79 -2.25 13.19 16.06
N GLU A 80 -1.65 14.29 15.59
CA GLU A 80 -2.09 15.00 14.38
C GLU A 80 -1.99 14.11 13.14
N GLU A 81 -0.91 13.33 12.98
CA GLU A 81 -0.74 12.38 11.88
C GLU A 81 -1.79 11.25 11.91
N ILE A 82 -2.00 10.64 13.09
CA ILE A 82 -3.01 9.59 13.26
C ILE A 82 -4.41 10.14 12.98
N LYS A 83 -4.71 11.35 13.48
CA LYS A 83 -5.99 12.02 13.22
C LYS A 83 -6.20 12.26 11.74
N ALA A 84 -5.22 12.87 11.07
CA ALA A 84 -5.28 13.12 9.62
C ALA A 84 -5.38 11.82 8.80
N GLN A 85 -4.72 10.74 9.23
CA GLN A 85 -4.87 9.43 8.60
C GLN A 85 -6.30 8.89 8.76
N LYS A 86 -6.83 8.90 9.98
CA LYS A 86 -8.18 8.41 10.26
C LYS A 86 -9.27 9.23 9.57
N GLU A 87 -9.09 10.55 9.48
CA GLU A 87 -10.00 11.40 8.71
C GLU A 87 -10.01 11.02 7.22
N ARG A 88 -8.83 10.86 6.62
CA ARG A 88 -8.71 10.38 5.22
C ARG A 88 -9.34 9.01 5.00
N GLU A 89 -9.12 8.07 5.93
CA GLU A 89 -9.73 6.73 5.84
C GLU A 89 -11.26 6.79 5.95
N ALA A 90 -11.79 7.63 6.85
CA ALA A 90 -13.23 7.83 7.00
C ALA A 90 -13.85 8.49 5.77
N ASP A 91 -13.21 9.52 5.21
CA ASP A 91 -13.65 10.20 3.99
C ASP A 91 -13.64 9.25 2.79
N ASN A 92 -12.57 8.49 2.61
CA ASN A 92 -12.48 7.50 1.53
C ASN A 92 -13.60 6.45 1.64
N LYS A 93 -13.83 5.94 2.85
CA LYS A 93 -14.91 4.98 3.09
C LYS A 93 -16.28 5.60 2.84
N PHE A 94 -16.49 6.83 3.27
CA PHE A 94 -17.75 7.55 3.03
C PHE A 94 -18.03 7.73 1.54
N ILE A 95 -17.01 8.13 0.77
CA ILE A 95 -17.11 8.27 -0.69
C ILE A 95 -17.41 6.91 -1.34
N GLU A 96 -16.71 5.85 -0.93
CA GLU A 96 -16.95 4.49 -1.45
C GLU A 96 -18.38 4.03 -1.17
N ASP A 97 -18.87 4.16 0.06
CA ASP A 97 -20.22 3.80 0.46
C ASP A 97 -21.27 4.62 -0.30
N LEU A 98 -20.99 5.90 -0.57
CA LEU A 98 -21.87 6.78 -1.34
C LEU A 98 -21.97 6.33 -2.80
N LEU A 99 -20.82 6.09 -3.43
CA LEU A 99 -20.74 5.62 -4.82
C LEU A 99 -21.40 4.24 -4.98
N GLU A 100 -21.19 3.32 -4.03
CA GLU A 100 -21.85 2.02 -4.03
C GLU A 100 -23.36 2.14 -3.95
N LYS A 101 -23.88 3.02 -3.08
CA LYS A 101 -25.33 3.25 -2.98
C LYS A 101 -25.91 3.91 -4.23
N ALA A 102 -25.21 4.90 -4.77
CA ALA A 102 -25.63 5.60 -5.98
C ALA A 102 -25.62 4.68 -7.21
N SER A 103 -24.59 3.82 -7.34
CA SER A 103 -24.46 2.89 -8.45
C SER A 103 -25.56 1.83 -8.52
N LYS A 104 -26.20 1.48 -7.38
CA LYS A 104 -27.34 0.55 -7.36
C LYS A 104 -28.56 1.05 -8.14
N ASN A 105 -28.67 2.36 -8.32
CA ASN A 105 -29.74 2.99 -9.11
C ASN A 105 -29.36 3.22 -10.57
N MET A 106 -28.10 2.98 -10.92
CA MET A 106 -27.57 3.17 -12.27
C MET A 106 -27.96 1.99 -13.17
N LYS A 107 -28.33 2.28 -14.40
CA LYS A 107 -28.53 1.30 -15.47
C LYS A 107 -27.54 1.62 -16.57
N VAL A 108 -26.44 0.91 -16.60
CA VAL A 108 -25.41 1.06 -17.62
C VAL A 108 -24.98 -0.33 -18.09
N GLU A 109 -24.83 -0.48 -19.39
CA GLU A 109 -24.16 -1.61 -19.98
C GLU A 109 -22.74 -1.16 -20.31
N ILE A 110 -21.76 -1.82 -19.69
CA ILE A 110 -20.33 -1.52 -19.89
C ILE A 110 -19.78 -2.55 -20.84
N ASP A 111 -19.11 -2.08 -21.89
CA ASP A 111 -18.44 -2.95 -22.82
C ASP A 111 -17.30 -3.71 -22.12
N GLU A 112 -17.21 -5.01 -22.39
CA GLU A 112 -16.21 -5.87 -21.78
C GLU A 112 -14.77 -5.43 -22.15
N GLU A 113 -14.57 -4.90 -23.36
CA GLU A 113 -13.28 -4.36 -23.77
C GLU A 113 -12.80 -3.20 -22.89
N ILE A 114 -13.71 -2.37 -22.38
CA ILE A 114 -13.38 -1.26 -21.48
C ILE A 114 -12.96 -1.80 -20.11
N ILE A 115 -13.67 -2.82 -19.62
CA ILE A 115 -13.32 -3.48 -18.35
C ILE A 115 -11.97 -4.17 -18.46
N ASP A 116 -11.70 -4.85 -19.56
CA ASP A 116 -10.44 -5.54 -19.80
C ASP A 116 -9.27 -4.55 -19.91
N ALA A 117 -9.46 -3.43 -20.61
CA ALA A 117 -8.46 -2.37 -20.69
C ALA A 117 -8.13 -1.75 -19.31
N GLU A 118 -9.16 -1.53 -18.47
CA GLU A 118 -8.96 -1.05 -17.10
C GLU A 118 -8.25 -2.11 -16.25
N THR A 119 -8.61 -3.39 -16.39
CA THR A 119 -7.95 -4.50 -15.70
C THR A 119 -6.47 -4.55 -16.02
N ASP A 120 -6.11 -4.46 -17.30
CA ASP A 120 -4.72 -4.44 -17.76
C ASP A 120 -3.96 -3.23 -17.21
N ARG A 121 -4.60 -2.07 -17.15
CA ARG A 121 -4.02 -0.86 -16.53
C ARG A 121 -3.74 -1.06 -15.04
N MET A 122 -4.70 -1.63 -14.32
CA MET A 122 -4.55 -1.94 -12.90
C MET A 122 -3.41 -2.94 -12.66
N TYR A 123 -3.32 -3.96 -13.50
CA TYR A 123 -2.26 -4.94 -13.40
C TYR A 123 -0.87 -4.33 -13.67
N LYS A 124 -0.74 -3.51 -14.70
CA LYS A 124 0.50 -2.77 -14.97
C LYS A 124 0.94 -1.92 -13.78
N ASN A 125 0.02 -1.15 -13.22
CA ASN A 125 0.28 -0.33 -12.03
C ASN A 125 0.71 -1.17 -10.81
N PHE A 126 0.12 -2.35 -10.64
CA PHE A 126 0.51 -3.28 -9.59
C PHE A 126 1.95 -3.76 -9.77
N ILE A 127 2.32 -4.17 -10.99
CA ILE A 127 3.68 -4.60 -11.31
C ILE A 127 4.70 -3.46 -11.14
N GLU A 128 4.34 -2.24 -11.53
CA GLU A 128 5.20 -1.06 -11.33
C GLU A 128 5.44 -0.78 -9.86
N LYS A 129 4.40 -0.87 -9.01
CA LYS A 129 4.56 -0.72 -7.55
C LYS A 129 5.48 -1.79 -6.96
N LEU A 130 5.36 -3.05 -7.40
CA LEU A 130 6.28 -4.11 -6.98
C LEU A 130 7.73 -3.78 -7.36
N LYS A 131 7.96 -3.32 -8.60
CA LYS A 131 9.29 -2.93 -9.06
C LYS A 131 9.89 -1.78 -8.25
N MET A 132 9.07 -0.78 -7.88
CA MET A 132 9.52 0.32 -7.00
C MET A 132 9.95 -0.18 -5.61
N GLN A 133 9.39 -1.30 -5.14
CA GLN A 133 9.79 -1.97 -3.90
C GLN A 133 10.94 -2.97 -4.09
N GLY A 134 11.54 -3.05 -5.29
CA GLY A 134 12.62 -3.97 -5.61
C GLY A 134 12.19 -5.43 -5.81
N VAL A 135 10.87 -5.67 -6.00
CA VAL A 135 10.30 -7.01 -6.17
C VAL A 135 9.93 -7.21 -7.65
N THR A 136 10.43 -8.28 -8.28
CA THR A 136 9.99 -8.65 -9.63
C THR A 136 8.68 -9.42 -9.60
N GLU A 137 7.98 -9.45 -10.75
CA GLU A 137 6.73 -10.21 -10.90
C GLU A 137 6.94 -11.69 -10.54
N GLU A 138 8.02 -12.31 -11.05
CA GLU A 138 8.35 -13.71 -10.79
C GLU A 138 8.62 -13.97 -9.30
N LEU A 139 9.35 -13.07 -8.66
CA LEU A 139 9.68 -13.18 -7.24
C LEU A 139 8.41 -13.09 -6.39
N TYR A 140 7.51 -12.16 -6.73
CA TYR A 140 6.24 -12.02 -6.03
C TYR A 140 5.41 -13.32 -6.09
N PHE A 141 5.22 -13.89 -7.29
CA PHE A 141 4.46 -15.12 -7.44
C PHE A 141 5.12 -16.34 -6.80
N ALA A 142 6.45 -16.41 -6.84
CA ALA A 142 7.19 -17.49 -6.19
C ALA A 142 7.03 -17.50 -4.66
N TYR A 143 7.01 -16.31 -4.03
CA TYR A 143 6.88 -16.20 -2.58
C TYR A 143 5.45 -16.20 -2.08
N SER A 144 4.51 -15.55 -2.81
CA SER A 144 3.11 -15.46 -2.38
C SER A 144 2.32 -16.74 -2.65
N GLY A 145 2.78 -17.58 -3.60
CA GLY A 145 2.03 -18.72 -4.09
C GLY A 145 0.77 -18.36 -4.87
N ALA A 146 0.51 -17.06 -5.09
CA ALA A 146 -0.62 -16.57 -5.87
C ALA A 146 -0.44 -16.90 -7.36
N LYS A 147 -1.55 -17.02 -8.08
CA LYS A 147 -1.53 -17.17 -9.54
C LYS A 147 -1.94 -15.86 -10.20
N LYS A 148 -1.30 -15.54 -11.30
CA LYS A 148 -1.61 -14.35 -12.09
C LYS A 148 -3.10 -14.30 -12.47
N GLU A 149 -3.67 -15.42 -12.87
CA GLU A 149 -5.06 -15.54 -13.29
C GLU A 149 -6.03 -15.17 -12.14
N ASP A 150 -5.72 -15.55 -10.90
CA ASP A 150 -6.55 -15.23 -9.75
C ASP A 150 -6.50 -13.73 -9.44
N ILE A 151 -5.31 -13.13 -9.50
CA ILE A 151 -5.13 -11.68 -9.32
C ILE A 151 -5.86 -10.91 -10.42
N MET A 152 -5.71 -11.30 -11.67
CA MET A 152 -6.40 -10.67 -12.80
C MET A 152 -7.92 -10.77 -12.67
N LYS A 153 -8.43 -11.92 -12.22
CA LYS A 153 -9.86 -12.12 -12.00
C LYS A 153 -10.43 -11.21 -10.90
N ASP A 154 -9.70 -11.02 -9.83
CA ASP A 154 -10.13 -10.11 -8.76
C ASP A 154 -9.99 -8.64 -9.19
N MET A 155 -8.94 -8.31 -9.93
CA MET A 155 -8.78 -6.99 -10.55
C MET A 155 -9.89 -6.68 -11.56
N LYS A 156 -10.38 -7.67 -12.32
CA LYS A 156 -11.48 -7.47 -13.28
C LYS A 156 -12.77 -7.04 -12.57
N LYS A 157 -13.09 -7.63 -11.41
CA LYS A 157 -14.24 -7.22 -10.60
C LYS A 157 -14.10 -5.78 -10.08
N GLU A 158 -12.90 -5.42 -9.68
CA GLU A 158 -12.63 -4.06 -9.20
C GLU A 158 -12.62 -3.06 -10.37
N ALA A 159 -12.10 -3.45 -11.54
CA ALA A 159 -12.14 -2.65 -12.76
C ALA A 159 -13.58 -2.34 -13.20
N GLU A 160 -14.47 -3.35 -13.14
CA GLU A 160 -15.90 -3.17 -13.44
C GLU A 160 -16.52 -2.10 -12.53
N LYS A 161 -16.28 -2.14 -11.22
CA LYS A 161 -16.74 -1.12 -10.28
C LYS A 161 -16.18 0.27 -10.62
N ARG A 162 -14.89 0.36 -10.89
CA ARG A 162 -14.23 1.63 -11.22
C ARG A 162 -14.79 2.27 -12.48
N VAL A 163 -14.99 1.48 -13.51
CA VAL A 163 -15.60 1.96 -14.75
C VAL A 163 -17.04 2.40 -14.50
N ALA A 164 -17.81 1.62 -13.74
CA ALA A 164 -19.18 1.99 -13.37
C ALA A 164 -19.24 3.31 -12.58
N TYR A 165 -18.37 3.49 -11.59
CA TYR A 165 -18.30 4.73 -10.81
C TYR A 165 -17.88 5.92 -11.66
N ARG A 166 -16.97 5.74 -12.61
CA ARG A 166 -16.60 6.79 -13.55
C ARG A 166 -17.79 7.26 -14.37
N TYR A 167 -18.57 6.34 -14.95
CA TYR A 167 -19.76 6.70 -15.70
C TYR A 167 -20.84 7.36 -14.83
N LEU A 168 -20.96 6.92 -13.58
CA LEU A 168 -21.85 7.56 -12.61
C LEU A 168 -21.46 9.02 -12.37
N LEU A 169 -20.18 9.25 -12.08
CA LEU A 169 -19.66 10.60 -11.83
C LEU A 169 -19.75 11.48 -13.07
N GLU A 170 -19.43 10.98 -14.26
CA GLU A 170 -19.63 11.69 -15.53
C GLU A 170 -21.08 12.12 -15.73
N ALA A 171 -22.02 11.24 -15.42
CA ALA A 171 -23.43 11.55 -15.52
C ALA A 171 -23.86 12.64 -14.50
N ILE A 172 -23.33 12.60 -13.28
CA ILE A 172 -23.57 13.61 -12.24
C ILE A 172 -22.97 14.95 -12.66
N VAL A 173 -21.70 14.97 -13.09
CA VAL A 173 -21.02 16.19 -13.57
C VAL A 173 -21.85 16.86 -14.67
N LYS A 174 -22.39 16.06 -15.60
CA LYS A 174 -23.23 16.57 -16.69
C LYS A 174 -24.60 17.07 -16.20
N ALA A 175 -25.23 16.34 -15.29
CA ALA A 175 -26.55 16.68 -14.77
C ALA A 175 -26.55 17.93 -13.88
N GLU A 176 -25.49 18.08 -13.07
CA GLU A 176 -25.29 19.22 -12.17
C GLU A 176 -24.57 20.38 -12.84
N GLU A 177 -24.27 20.28 -14.14
CA GLU A 177 -23.56 21.31 -14.93
C GLU A 177 -22.25 21.77 -14.26
N ILE A 178 -21.51 20.82 -13.65
CA ILE A 178 -20.25 21.12 -12.96
C ILE A 178 -19.21 21.55 -13.99
N THR A 179 -18.76 22.77 -13.88
CA THR A 179 -17.76 23.34 -14.77
C THR A 179 -16.51 23.74 -13.98
N ILE A 180 -15.34 23.55 -14.60
CA ILE A 180 -14.04 23.95 -14.07
C ILE A 180 -13.49 25.05 -14.96
N SER A 181 -13.07 26.16 -14.35
CA SER A 181 -12.46 27.25 -15.11
C SER A 181 -11.02 26.93 -15.53
N ASP A 182 -10.55 27.60 -16.62
CA ASP A 182 -9.14 27.50 -17.02
C ASP A 182 -8.18 27.90 -15.90
N LYS A 183 -8.62 28.85 -15.07
CA LYS A 183 -7.84 29.30 -13.92
C LYS A 183 -7.68 28.18 -12.88
N ASP A 184 -8.77 27.54 -12.49
CA ASP A 184 -8.73 26.47 -11.49
C ASP A 184 -7.87 25.30 -11.97
N ALA A 185 -7.98 24.94 -13.25
CA ALA A 185 -7.16 23.90 -13.86
C ALA A 185 -5.65 24.26 -13.88
N LYS A 186 -5.32 25.51 -14.19
CA LYS A 186 -3.91 25.99 -14.14
C LYS A 186 -3.38 26.05 -12.72
N ASP A 187 -4.19 26.50 -11.76
CA ASP A 187 -3.81 26.52 -10.35
C ASP A 187 -3.53 25.08 -9.85
N GLU A 188 -4.26 24.08 -10.33
CA GLU A 188 -4.01 22.68 -10.00
C GLU A 188 -2.71 22.15 -10.63
N VAL A 189 -2.47 22.45 -11.92
CA VAL A 189 -1.19 22.11 -12.57
C VAL A 189 -0.01 22.70 -11.80
N LYS A 190 -0.13 23.94 -11.33
CA LYS A 190 0.90 24.58 -10.51
C LYS A 190 1.12 23.86 -9.18
N LYS A 191 0.07 23.48 -8.47
CA LYS A 191 0.19 22.69 -7.23
C LYS A 191 0.89 21.35 -7.49
N MET A 192 0.54 20.66 -8.59
CA MET A 192 1.22 19.42 -8.98
C MET A 192 2.71 19.67 -9.26
N ALA A 193 3.04 20.73 -9.98
CA ALA A 193 4.42 21.11 -10.28
C ALA A 193 5.23 21.35 -8.99
N ASP A 194 4.68 22.08 -8.04
CA ASP A 194 5.29 22.33 -6.74
C ASP A 194 5.47 21.03 -5.93
N MET A 195 4.46 20.17 -5.92
CA MET A 195 4.46 18.88 -5.18
C MET A 195 5.50 17.91 -5.72
N TYR A 196 5.58 17.76 -7.04
CA TYR A 196 6.50 16.84 -7.70
C TYR A 196 7.88 17.46 -7.99
N LYS A 197 8.08 18.74 -7.66
CA LYS A 197 9.31 19.51 -7.96
C LYS A 197 9.66 19.48 -9.47
N MET A 198 8.62 19.59 -10.29
CA MET A 198 8.69 19.62 -11.75
C MET A 198 8.26 20.98 -12.28
N THR A 199 8.47 21.24 -13.57
CA THR A 199 7.92 22.43 -14.20
C THR A 199 6.46 22.23 -14.61
N GLU A 200 5.67 23.31 -14.70
CA GLU A 200 4.29 23.24 -15.20
C GLU A 200 4.24 22.65 -16.63
N GLU A 201 5.27 22.92 -17.45
CA GLU A 201 5.38 22.39 -18.81
C GLU A 201 5.58 20.86 -18.80
N ASP A 202 6.38 20.33 -17.88
CA ASP A 202 6.59 18.87 -17.77
C ASP A 202 5.34 18.19 -17.27
N ILE A 203 4.64 18.75 -16.26
CA ILE A 203 3.35 18.25 -15.81
C ILE A 203 2.34 18.25 -16.96
N MET A 204 2.27 19.33 -17.75
CA MET A 204 1.36 19.40 -18.90
C MET A 204 1.68 18.39 -20.01
N LYS A 205 2.96 18.04 -20.21
CA LYS A 205 3.35 16.98 -21.16
C LYS A 205 2.87 15.62 -20.69
N GLU A 206 2.98 15.33 -19.39
CA GLU A 206 2.53 14.06 -18.81
C GLU A 206 0.99 13.95 -18.84
N LEU A 207 0.27 15.02 -18.53
CA LEU A 207 -1.20 15.04 -18.50
C LEU A 207 -1.84 15.17 -19.90
N GLY A 208 -1.10 15.65 -20.89
CA GLY A 208 -1.52 15.80 -22.27
C GLY A 208 -2.28 17.09 -22.57
N SER A 209 -3.31 17.47 -21.81
CA SER A 209 -4.05 18.71 -22.07
C SER A 209 -4.71 19.28 -20.80
N LEU A 210 -5.01 20.59 -20.84
CA LEU A 210 -5.75 21.26 -19.76
C LEU A 210 -7.18 20.72 -19.61
N GLU A 211 -7.77 20.19 -20.67
CA GLU A 211 -9.10 19.59 -20.63
C GLU A 211 -9.11 18.29 -19.81
N VAL A 212 -8.02 17.52 -19.80
CA VAL A 212 -7.88 16.34 -18.92
C VAL A 212 -7.87 16.78 -17.46
N VAL A 213 -7.13 17.85 -17.15
CA VAL A 213 -7.10 18.40 -15.77
C VAL A 213 -8.49 18.89 -15.34
N LYS A 214 -9.21 19.58 -16.22
CA LYS A 214 -10.58 20.03 -15.94
C LYS A 214 -11.53 18.87 -15.71
N TYR A 215 -11.40 17.80 -16.52
CA TYR A 215 -12.20 16.60 -16.37
C TYR A 215 -11.94 15.94 -15.00
N ASP A 216 -10.68 15.74 -14.64
CA ASP A 216 -10.31 15.14 -13.36
C ASP A 216 -10.79 15.99 -12.17
N LEU A 217 -10.64 17.31 -12.24
CA LEU A 217 -11.15 18.22 -11.21
C LEU A 217 -12.68 18.21 -11.11
N ALA A 218 -13.39 18.10 -12.24
CA ALA A 218 -14.84 18.00 -12.24
C ALA A 218 -15.32 16.70 -11.58
N MET A 219 -14.59 15.61 -11.76
CA MET A 219 -14.88 14.31 -11.14
C MET A 219 -14.56 14.27 -9.64
N GLN A 220 -13.71 15.16 -9.14
CA GLN A 220 -13.36 15.29 -7.73
C GLN A 220 -14.29 16.25 -6.96
N LYS A 221 -14.99 17.16 -7.66
CA LYS A 221 -15.85 18.19 -7.09
C LYS A 221 -17.21 17.67 -6.69
#